data_a331b40919187c583cb58e9a816d8ca6
#
_entry.id   a331b40919187c583cb58e9a816d8ca6
#
_cell.length_a   1.000
_cell.length_b   1.000
_cell.length_c   1.000
_cell.angle_alpha   90.00
_cell.angle_beta   90.00
_cell.angle_gamma   90.00
#
_symmetry.space_group_name_H-M   'P 1'
#
loop_
_entity.id
_entity.type
_entity.pdbx_description
1 polymer ?
#
loop_
_entity_poly.entity_id
_entity_poly.type
_entity_poly.pdbx_seq_one_letter_code
_entity_poly.pdbx_strand_id
1 'polypeptide(L)'
;MKNTTLPTLLLSLALAAAPAAVHAQATVVQTPYKHPKALFDIYLDHPAKMGAALYWLRSFVNPLLEAPYSFFNDDMSVIVVLHGTELVTVAKKNEAKYEEVVQRMRYYAGQGVKFKVCGLALKDYGYTLTDMQPFIEVTPSAMTELVHWQNQGYGLITPLVTDKRFSIEEIR
;
A
#
# COMPACT_ATOMS: atom_id res chain seq x y z
N MET A 1 -81.58 -10.05 -50.59
CA MET A 1 -80.07 -10.10 -50.53
C MET A 1 -79.65 -9.64 -49.15
N LYS A 2 -79.17 -10.58 -48.30
CA LYS A 2 -78.79 -10.32 -46.91
C LYS A 2 -77.24 -10.28 -46.84
N ASN A 3 -76.71 -9.11 -46.58
CA ASN A 3 -75.26 -8.95 -46.36
C ASN A 3 -74.92 -9.30 -44.91
N THR A 4 -74.14 -10.37 -44.71
CA THR A 4 -73.60 -10.76 -43.45
C THR A 4 -72.18 -10.21 -43.34
N THR A 5 -71.96 -9.22 -42.48
CA THR A 5 -70.65 -8.72 -42.15
C THR A 5 -70.06 -9.53 -40.98
N LEU A 6 -68.87 -10.11 -41.20
CA LEU A 6 -68.06 -10.85 -40.15
C LEU A 6 -67.27 -9.81 -39.35
N PRO A 7 -67.21 -9.88 -38.01
CA PRO A 7 -66.32 -9.03 -37.23
C PRO A 7 -64.91 -9.62 -37.21
N THR A 8 -63.92 -8.81 -37.58
CA THR A 8 -62.51 -9.13 -37.49
C THR A 8 -62.05 -8.95 -36.04
N LEU A 9 -61.66 -10.05 -35.41
CA LEU A 9 -61.16 -10.06 -34.06
C LEU A 9 -59.64 -9.72 -34.10
N LEU A 10 -59.27 -8.51 -33.69
CA LEU A 10 -57.87 -8.09 -33.52
C LEU A 10 -57.31 -8.63 -32.21
N LEU A 11 -56.45 -9.66 -32.30
CA LEU A 11 -55.73 -10.23 -31.20
C LEU A 11 -54.47 -9.37 -30.89
N SER A 12 -54.58 -8.47 -29.92
CA SER A 12 -53.44 -7.66 -29.45
C SER A 12 -52.49 -8.52 -28.58
N LEU A 13 -51.32 -8.86 -29.14
CA LEU A 13 -50.25 -9.56 -28.46
C LEU A 13 -49.50 -8.53 -27.57
N ALA A 14 -49.80 -8.53 -26.25
CA ALA A 14 -49.06 -7.74 -25.28
C ALA A 14 -47.71 -8.39 -25.01
N LEU A 15 -46.63 -7.81 -25.54
CA LEU A 15 -45.24 -8.25 -25.27
C LEU A 15 -44.88 -7.73 -23.88
N ALA A 16 -44.92 -8.62 -22.87
CA ALA A 16 -44.46 -8.32 -21.53
C ALA A 16 -42.93 -8.20 -21.53
N ALA A 17 -42.39 -6.99 -21.50
CA ALA A 17 -40.99 -6.73 -21.29
C ALA A 17 -40.62 -7.11 -19.84
N ALA A 18 -39.95 -8.21 -19.66
CA ALA A 18 -39.36 -8.56 -18.36
C ALA A 18 -38.31 -7.50 -17.96
N PRO A 19 -38.35 -6.98 -16.74
CA PRO A 19 -37.32 -6.05 -16.31
C PRO A 19 -35.96 -6.79 -16.30
N ALA A 20 -35.00 -6.28 -17.10
CA ALA A 20 -33.63 -6.73 -17.03
C ALA A 20 -33.11 -6.42 -15.62
N ALA A 21 -32.74 -7.47 -14.86
CA ALA A 21 -32.09 -7.31 -13.57
C ALA A 21 -30.75 -6.60 -13.81
N VAL A 22 -30.67 -5.33 -13.46
CA VAL A 22 -29.43 -4.57 -13.43
C VAL A 22 -28.62 -5.12 -12.26
N HIS A 23 -27.68 -6.03 -12.53
CA HIS A 23 -26.72 -6.43 -11.53
C HIS A 23 -25.86 -5.21 -11.19
N ALA A 24 -26.03 -4.68 -9.99
CA ALA A 24 -25.19 -3.60 -9.47
C ALA A 24 -23.74 -4.09 -9.38
N GLN A 25 -22.88 -3.52 -10.21
CA GLN A 25 -21.44 -3.83 -10.22
C GLN A 25 -20.73 -2.94 -9.21
N ALA A 26 -19.68 -3.46 -8.53
CA ALA A 26 -18.86 -2.66 -7.63
C ALA A 26 -18.26 -1.45 -8.37
N THR A 27 -18.27 -0.30 -7.70
CA THR A 27 -17.75 0.94 -8.28
C THR A 27 -16.33 1.19 -7.82
N VAL A 28 -15.44 1.55 -8.74
CA VAL A 28 -14.09 2.02 -8.43
C VAL A 28 -14.17 3.49 -8.05
N VAL A 29 -13.69 3.83 -6.85
CA VAL A 29 -13.62 5.21 -6.34
C VAL A 29 -12.17 5.64 -6.27
N GLN A 30 -11.86 6.82 -6.82
CA GLN A 30 -10.55 7.44 -6.73
C GLN A 30 -10.50 8.36 -5.51
N THR A 31 -9.56 8.09 -4.58
CA THR A 31 -9.33 8.97 -3.43
C THR A 31 -8.55 10.21 -3.87
N PRO A 32 -9.09 11.43 -3.70
CA PRO A 32 -8.39 12.64 -4.17
C PRO A 32 -7.22 12.99 -3.25
N TYR A 33 -6.04 13.22 -3.84
CA TYR A 33 -4.85 13.74 -3.16
C TYR A 33 -4.34 15.00 -3.83
N LYS A 34 -3.78 15.94 -3.02
CA LYS A 34 -2.98 17.07 -3.53
C LYS A 34 -1.49 16.84 -3.28
N HIS A 35 -1.13 16.56 -2.05
CA HIS A 35 0.24 16.26 -1.61
C HIS A 35 0.17 15.15 -0.57
N PRO A 36 0.09 13.88 -0.98
CA PRO A 36 0.00 12.77 -0.04
C PRO A 36 1.28 12.70 0.82
N LYS A 37 1.07 12.62 2.14
CA LYS A 37 2.14 12.49 3.13
C LYS A 37 1.90 11.23 3.94
N ALA A 38 2.78 10.26 3.85
CA ALA A 38 2.67 9.00 4.57
C ALA A 38 3.86 8.74 5.47
N LEU A 39 3.59 8.27 6.66
CA LEU A 39 4.56 7.84 7.67
C LEU A 39 4.35 6.35 7.94
N PHE A 40 5.29 5.53 7.53
CA PHE A 40 5.27 4.10 7.80
C PHE A 40 6.03 3.82 9.09
N ASP A 41 5.31 3.27 10.06
CA ASP A 41 5.83 2.81 11.35
C ASP A 41 6.06 1.29 11.25
N ILE A 42 7.31 0.88 11.06
CA ILE A 42 7.67 -0.53 10.88
C ILE A 42 8.37 -1.05 12.13
N TYR A 43 7.69 -1.97 12.80
CA TYR A 43 8.20 -2.74 13.93
C TYR A 43 7.90 -4.23 13.73
N LEU A 44 8.91 -5.01 13.38
CA LEU A 44 8.74 -6.43 13.08
C LEU A 44 9.42 -7.30 14.13
N ASP A 45 8.78 -8.42 14.42
CA ASP A 45 9.29 -9.47 15.30
C ASP A 45 10.34 -10.37 14.62
N HIS A 46 10.41 -10.35 13.28
CA HIS A 46 11.38 -11.12 12.50
C HIS A 46 11.76 -10.41 11.19
N PRO A 47 13.08 -10.30 10.86
CA PRO A 47 13.53 -9.55 9.68
C PRO A 47 13.07 -10.13 8.35
N ALA A 48 12.77 -11.43 8.26
CA ALA A 48 12.20 -12.04 7.05
C ALA A 48 10.83 -11.47 6.65
N LYS A 49 10.11 -10.83 7.59
CA LYS A 49 8.83 -10.17 7.34
C LYS A 49 8.98 -8.82 6.62
N MET A 50 10.20 -8.31 6.46
CA MET A 50 10.43 -7.00 5.83
C MET A 50 9.91 -6.95 4.40
N GLY A 51 10.00 -8.03 3.63
CA GLY A 51 9.43 -8.10 2.28
C GLY A 51 7.93 -7.85 2.25
N ALA A 52 7.19 -8.37 3.23
CA ALA A 52 5.75 -8.14 3.36
C ALA A 52 5.44 -6.71 3.84
N ALA A 53 6.24 -6.14 4.73
CA ALA A 53 6.08 -4.73 5.13
C ALA A 53 6.33 -3.79 3.94
N LEU A 54 7.32 -4.06 3.09
CA LEU A 54 7.56 -3.30 1.85
C LEU A 54 6.43 -3.45 0.82
N TYR A 55 5.59 -4.49 0.91
CA TYR A 55 4.39 -4.58 0.08
C TYR A 55 3.37 -3.49 0.44
N TRP A 56 3.25 -3.12 1.72
CA TRP A 56 2.40 -2.01 2.15
C TRP A 56 2.91 -0.68 1.60
N LEU A 57 4.23 -0.45 1.64
CA LEU A 57 4.85 0.72 1.01
C LEU A 57 4.55 0.76 -0.49
N ARG A 58 4.75 -0.35 -1.20
CA ARG A 58 4.39 -0.49 -2.62
C ARG A 58 2.93 -0.15 -2.88
N SER A 59 2.02 -0.66 -2.05
CA SER A 59 0.57 -0.46 -2.21
C SER A 59 0.14 0.99 -2.02
N PHE A 60 0.95 1.81 -1.35
CA PHE A 60 0.74 3.25 -1.24
C PHE A 60 1.40 3.99 -2.40
N VAL A 61 2.68 3.74 -2.68
CA VAL A 61 3.48 4.52 -3.62
C VAL A 61 3.08 4.24 -5.08
N ASN A 62 3.01 2.96 -5.48
CA ASN A 62 2.82 2.64 -6.91
C ASN A 62 1.51 3.17 -7.50
N PRO A 63 0.33 3.05 -6.84
CA PRO A 63 -0.91 3.61 -7.39
C PRO A 63 -0.85 5.14 -7.58
N LEU A 64 -0.06 5.85 -6.76
CA LEU A 64 0.10 7.31 -6.88
C LEU A 64 1.02 7.71 -8.04
N LEU A 65 1.97 6.85 -8.43
CA LEU A 65 2.82 7.06 -9.60
C LEU A 65 2.08 6.76 -10.92
N GLU A 66 1.01 5.97 -10.87
CA GLU A 66 0.22 5.54 -12.03
C GLU A 66 -0.98 6.48 -12.27
N ALA A 67 -1.58 6.40 -13.46
CA ALA A 67 -2.84 7.09 -13.77
C ALA A 67 -3.97 6.59 -12.83
N PRO A 68 -4.89 7.45 -12.38
CA PRO A 68 -5.07 8.85 -12.82
C PRO A 68 -4.24 9.89 -12.05
N TYR A 69 -3.50 9.49 -11.00
CA TYR A 69 -2.74 10.46 -10.19
C TYR A 69 -1.50 10.96 -10.92
N SER A 70 -0.68 10.03 -11.44
CA SER A 70 0.57 10.31 -12.17
C SER A 70 1.48 11.30 -11.41
N PHE A 71 1.58 11.13 -10.09
CA PHE A 71 2.43 11.95 -9.25
C PHE A 71 3.91 11.64 -9.50
N PHE A 72 4.75 12.65 -9.38
CA PHE A 72 6.19 12.52 -9.34
C PHE A 72 6.70 12.49 -7.89
N ASN A 73 7.99 12.23 -7.71
CA ASN A 73 8.60 12.12 -6.40
C ASN A 73 8.36 13.35 -5.51
N ASP A 74 8.34 14.56 -6.10
CA ASP A 74 8.15 15.83 -5.37
C ASP A 74 6.67 16.11 -5.04
N ASP A 75 5.73 15.38 -5.64
CA ASP A 75 4.30 15.56 -5.38
C ASP A 75 3.83 14.85 -4.12
N MET A 76 4.63 13.92 -3.60
CA MET A 76 4.34 13.14 -2.39
C MET A 76 5.53 13.13 -1.44
N SER A 77 5.27 12.89 -0.16
CA SER A 77 6.33 12.70 0.84
C SER A 77 6.09 11.45 1.66
N VAL A 78 7.05 10.53 1.63
CA VAL A 78 6.94 9.23 2.29
C VAL A 78 8.14 9.02 3.21
N ILE A 79 7.85 8.77 4.48
CA ILE A 79 8.83 8.46 5.53
C ILE A 79 8.59 7.03 6.01
N VAL A 80 9.65 6.27 6.14
CA VAL A 80 9.63 4.91 6.71
C VAL A 80 10.55 4.88 7.92
N VAL A 81 10.03 4.52 9.08
CA VAL A 81 10.79 4.41 10.34
C VAL A 81 10.92 2.93 10.71
N LEU A 82 12.16 2.47 10.85
CA LEU A 82 12.53 1.09 11.18
C LEU A 82 13.02 1.05 12.63
N HIS A 83 12.41 0.23 13.47
CA HIS A 83 12.80 0.18 14.88
C HIS A 83 12.62 -1.18 15.57
N GLY A 84 12.30 -2.22 14.82
CA GLY A 84 12.25 -3.61 15.26
C GLY A 84 13.41 -4.45 14.72
N THR A 85 13.19 -5.76 14.63
CA THR A 85 14.22 -6.70 14.14
C THR A 85 14.59 -6.49 12.67
N GLU A 86 13.73 -5.85 11.88
CA GLU A 86 13.96 -5.52 10.47
C GLU A 86 15.17 -4.59 10.26
N LEU A 87 15.59 -3.86 11.30
CA LEU A 87 16.76 -2.99 11.26
C LEU A 87 18.01 -3.73 10.80
N VAL A 88 18.15 -5.02 11.13
CA VAL A 88 19.31 -5.82 10.71
C VAL A 88 19.41 -5.99 9.20
N THR A 89 18.30 -5.82 8.46
CA THR A 89 18.29 -5.94 6.99
C THR A 89 19.02 -4.79 6.30
N VAL A 90 19.11 -3.62 6.95
CA VAL A 90 19.76 -2.43 6.39
C VAL A 90 21.22 -2.26 6.84
N ALA A 91 21.76 -3.23 7.57
CA ALA A 91 23.18 -3.27 7.89
C ALA A 91 23.98 -3.80 6.68
N LYS A 92 25.02 -3.08 6.24
CA LYS A 92 25.89 -3.44 5.09
C LYS A 92 26.39 -4.88 5.13
N LYS A 93 26.84 -5.33 6.30
CA LYS A 93 27.35 -6.71 6.50
C LYS A 93 26.31 -7.80 6.24
N ASN A 94 25.03 -7.46 6.28
CA ASN A 94 23.91 -8.38 6.08
C ASN A 94 23.31 -8.30 4.68
N GLU A 95 23.83 -7.42 3.80
CA GLU A 95 23.23 -7.14 2.47
C GLU A 95 23.03 -8.41 1.64
N ALA A 96 24.03 -9.29 1.58
CA ALA A 96 23.94 -10.54 0.81
C ALA A 96 22.80 -11.46 1.31
N LYS A 97 22.49 -11.45 2.61
CA LYS A 97 21.39 -12.23 3.19
C LYS A 97 20.01 -11.64 2.89
N TYR A 98 19.94 -10.32 2.77
CA TYR A 98 18.68 -9.58 2.59
C TYR A 98 18.66 -8.78 1.29
N GLU A 99 19.41 -9.24 0.28
CA GLU A 99 19.64 -8.52 -0.97
C GLU A 99 18.34 -8.01 -1.60
N GLU A 100 17.32 -8.86 -1.75
CA GLU A 100 16.05 -8.49 -2.36
C GLU A 100 15.38 -7.29 -1.65
N VAL A 101 15.28 -7.33 -0.32
CA VAL A 101 14.63 -6.24 0.43
C VAL A 101 15.48 -4.98 0.43
N VAL A 102 16.82 -5.09 0.45
CA VAL A 102 17.74 -3.94 0.36
C VAL A 102 17.61 -3.27 -1.01
N GLN A 103 17.56 -4.04 -2.09
CA GLN A 103 17.38 -3.50 -3.45
C GLN A 103 16.03 -2.80 -3.61
N ARG A 104 14.96 -3.37 -3.04
CA ARG A 104 13.63 -2.73 -3.04
C ARG A 104 13.64 -1.41 -2.26
N MET A 105 14.25 -1.37 -1.08
CA MET A 105 14.38 -0.12 -0.31
C MET A 105 15.23 0.91 -1.06
N ARG A 106 16.35 0.50 -1.66
CA ARG A 106 17.20 1.37 -2.49
C ARG A 106 16.43 1.96 -3.67
N TYR A 107 15.59 1.15 -4.34
CA TYR A 107 14.72 1.63 -5.41
C TYR A 107 13.77 2.73 -4.89
N TYR A 108 13.05 2.51 -3.80
CA TYR A 108 12.14 3.51 -3.25
C TYR A 108 12.87 4.75 -2.70
N ALA A 109 14.07 4.58 -2.13
CA ALA A 109 14.90 5.71 -1.73
C ALA A 109 15.26 6.59 -2.94
N GLY A 110 15.57 5.98 -4.09
CA GLY A 110 15.75 6.68 -5.37
C GLY A 110 14.50 7.39 -5.87
N GLN A 111 13.32 6.97 -5.43
CA GLN A 111 12.03 7.63 -5.69
C GLN A 111 11.64 8.66 -4.61
N GLY A 112 12.58 9.06 -3.75
CA GLY A 112 12.35 10.10 -2.73
C GLY A 112 11.79 9.60 -1.39
N VAL A 113 11.57 8.29 -1.22
CA VAL A 113 11.19 7.72 0.08
C VAL A 113 12.36 7.81 1.05
N LYS A 114 12.14 8.39 2.23
CA LYS A 114 13.15 8.49 3.28
C LYS A 114 13.06 7.31 4.24
N PHE A 115 14.12 6.52 4.32
CA PHE A 115 14.23 5.43 5.28
C PHE A 115 15.02 5.88 6.50
N LYS A 116 14.40 5.80 7.68
CA LYS A 116 14.98 6.21 8.96
C LYS A 116 15.08 5.03 9.90
N VAL A 117 16.16 4.97 10.64
CA VAL A 117 16.42 3.94 11.67
C VAL A 117 16.44 4.60 13.04
N CYS A 118 15.77 3.96 14.00
CA CYS A 118 15.81 4.34 15.40
C CYS A 118 17.22 4.18 15.98
N GLY A 119 17.83 5.27 16.46
CA GLY A 119 19.17 5.27 17.03
C GLY A 119 19.27 4.49 18.34
N LEU A 120 18.19 4.36 19.12
CA LEU A 120 18.15 3.50 20.30
C LEU A 120 18.20 2.03 19.86
N ALA A 121 17.32 1.61 18.97
CA ALA A 121 17.34 0.26 18.43
C ALA A 121 18.66 -0.10 17.74
N LEU A 122 19.26 0.86 17.01
CA LEU A 122 20.58 0.68 16.40
C LEU A 122 21.62 0.24 17.45
N LYS A 123 21.67 0.93 18.59
CA LYS A 123 22.58 0.61 19.70
C LYS A 123 22.25 -0.73 20.35
N ASP A 124 20.98 -1.02 20.58
CA ASP A 124 20.52 -2.26 21.19
C ASP A 124 20.91 -3.48 20.36
N TYR A 125 20.91 -3.34 19.01
CA TYR A 125 21.36 -4.38 18.08
C TYR A 125 22.89 -4.37 17.85
N GLY A 126 23.65 -3.50 18.51
CA GLY A 126 25.11 -3.44 18.44
C GLY A 126 25.66 -2.90 17.12
N TYR A 127 24.90 -2.06 16.43
CA TYR A 127 25.33 -1.40 15.20
C TYR A 127 25.77 0.04 15.45
N THR A 128 26.57 0.55 14.52
CA THR A 128 27.02 1.95 14.46
C THR A 128 26.47 2.62 13.19
N LEU A 129 26.61 3.94 13.09
CA LEU A 129 26.19 4.70 11.91
C LEU A 129 26.90 4.19 10.64
N THR A 130 28.16 3.80 10.74
CA THR A 130 28.97 3.33 9.61
C THR A 130 28.56 1.96 9.09
N ASP A 131 27.80 1.20 9.88
CA ASP A 131 27.29 -0.12 9.48
C ASP A 131 26.07 -0.02 8.57
N MET A 132 25.37 1.12 8.52
CA MET A 132 24.13 1.28 7.79
C MET A 132 24.34 1.53 6.30
N GLN A 133 23.35 1.10 5.49
CA GLN A 133 23.28 1.40 4.07
C GLN A 133 23.28 2.92 3.85
N PRO A 134 23.89 3.44 2.74
CA PRO A 134 24.03 4.88 2.50
C PRO A 134 22.73 5.66 2.39
N PHE A 135 21.62 5.00 2.04
CA PHE A 135 20.29 5.63 1.93
C PHE A 135 19.54 5.69 3.27
N ILE A 136 20.13 5.21 4.36
CA ILE A 136 19.53 5.23 5.70
C ILE A 136 19.91 6.50 6.44
N GLU A 137 18.93 7.18 6.99
CA GLU A 137 19.07 8.24 7.98
C GLU A 137 18.90 7.65 9.38
N VAL A 138 19.76 7.99 10.34
CA VAL A 138 19.59 7.57 11.73
C VAL A 138 19.03 8.73 12.54
N THR A 139 17.92 8.47 13.24
CA THR A 139 17.20 9.43 14.08
C THR A 139 17.41 9.10 15.58
N PRO A 140 17.28 10.06 16.50
CA PRO A 140 17.46 9.78 17.93
C PRO A 140 16.59 8.64 18.46
N SER A 141 15.32 8.61 18.09
CA SER A 141 14.42 7.49 18.38
C SER A 141 13.25 7.44 17.40
N ALA A 142 12.67 6.25 17.18
CA ALA A 142 11.46 6.10 16.38
C ALA A 142 10.31 6.94 16.94
N MET A 143 10.11 6.94 18.25
CA MET A 143 9.00 7.64 18.89
C MET A 143 9.05 9.16 18.64
N THR A 144 10.23 9.77 18.69
CA THR A 144 10.38 11.20 18.38
C THR A 144 10.08 11.49 16.90
N GLU A 145 10.48 10.61 15.99
CA GLU A 145 10.16 10.73 14.57
C GLU A 145 8.65 10.60 14.31
N LEU A 146 8.02 9.57 14.89
CA LEU A 146 6.58 9.33 14.70
C LEU A 146 5.75 10.54 15.14
N VAL A 147 6.06 11.11 16.31
CA VAL A 147 5.37 12.31 16.81
C VAL A 147 5.67 13.52 15.91
N HIS A 148 6.93 13.73 15.54
CA HIS A 148 7.32 14.86 14.69
C HIS A 148 6.57 14.89 13.38
N TRP A 149 6.57 13.76 12.63
CA TRP A 149 5.98 13.73 11.31
C TRP A 149 4.45 13.76 11.33
N GLN A 150 3.81 13.16 12.34
CA GLN A 150 2.36 13.29 12.52
C GLN A 150 1.96 14.76 12.77
N ASN A 151 2.74 15.50 13.57
CA ASN A 151 2.54 16.94 13.77
C ASN A 151 2.75 17.77 12.49
N GLN A 152 3.47 17.23 11.49
CA GLN A 152 3.64 17.83 10.16
C GLN A 152 2.55 17.38 9.16
N GLY A 153 1.49 16.69 9.64
CA GLY A 153 0.34 16.29 8.85
C GLY A 153 0.55 14.98 8.04
N TYR A 154 1.49 14.13 8.46
CA TYR A 154 1.65 12.80 7.86
C TYR A 154 0.60 11.82 8.40
N GLY A 155 -0.04 11.07 7.50
CA GLY A 155 -0.89 9.95 7.86
C GLY A 155 -0.04 8.76 8.30
N LEU A 156 -0.31 8.24 9.52
CA LEU A 156 0.40 7.07 10.06
C LEU A 156 -0.13 5.77 9.44
N ILE A 157 0.78 4.94 8.98
CA ILE A 157 0.52 3.59 8.48
C ILE A 157 1.43 2.61 9.23
N THR A 158 0.83 1.73 10.03
CA THR A 158 1.55 0.65 10.71
C THR A 158 1.24 -0.67 10.00
N PRO A 159 2.17 -1.23 9.20
CA PRO A 159 1.96 -2.48 8.49
C PRO A 159 1.70 -3.65 9.44
N LEU A 160 0.52 -4.26 9.34
CA LEU A 160 0.23 -5.50 10.03
C LEU A 160 0.71 -6.67 9.18
N VAL A 161 1.82 -7.27 9.57
CA VAL A 161 2.40 -8.44 8.89
C VAL A 161 2.12 -9.69 9.69
N THR A 162 1.21 -10.51 9.17
CA THR A 162 0.81 -11.79 9.77
C THR A 162 1.17 -12.95 8.86
N ASP A 163 1.33 -14.13 9.43
CA ASP A 163 1.49 -15.35 8.65
C ASP A 163 0.16 -15.73 8.00
N LYS A 164 0.20 -16.06 6.72
CA LYS A 164 -0.97 -16.59 6.01
C LYS A 164 -1.20 -18.03 6.48
N ARG A 165 -2.36 -18.29 7.09
CA ARG A 165 -2.74 -19.61 7.61
C ARG A 165 -3.51 -20.47 6.60
N PHE A 166 -4.09 -19.81 5.57
CA PHE A 166 -4.93 -20.46 4.57
C PHE A 166 -4.52 -20.00 3.16
N SER A 167 -4.71 -20.87 2.19
CA SER A 167 -4.62 -20.49 0.78
C SER A 167 -5.87 -19.70 0.35
N ILE A 168 -5.79 -19.02 -0.78
CA ILE A 168 -6.96 -18.28 -1.32
C ILE A 168 -8.08 -19.27 -1.68
N GLU A 169 -7.73 -20.45 -2.15
CA GLU A 169 -8.68 -21.52 -2.54
C GLU A 169 -9.49 -22.02 -1.33
N GLU A 170 -8.87 -22.09 -0.15
CA GLU A 170 -9.55 -22.52 1.09
C GLU A 170 -10.52 -21.48 1.65
N ILE A 171 -10.35 -20.18 1.34
CA ILE A 171 -11.16 -19.10 1.90
C ILE A 171 -12.10 -18.41 0.92
N ARG A 172 -12.19 -18.89 -0.33
CA ARG A 172 -13.13 -18.41 -1.36
C ARG A 172 -14.53 -18.94 -1.18
#